data_1bf53834cd02869a2677134a0c54ef50
#
_entry.id   1bf53834cd02869a2677134a0c54ef50
#
_cell.length_a   1.000
_cell.length_b   1.000
_cell.length_c   1.000
_cell.angle_alpha   90.00
_cell.angle_beta   90.00
_cell.angle_gamma   90.00
#
_symmetry.space_group_name_H-M   'P 1'
#
loop_
_entity.id
_entity.type
_entity.pdbx_description
1 polymer ?
#
loop_
_entity_poly.entity_id
_entity_poly.type
_entity_poly.pdbx_seq_one_letter_code
_entity_poly.pdbx_strand_id
1 'polypeptide(L)'
;RLVSSAASDVYKRQGMGFVLSKFNRATQAKRQPGSNFKAFLYAAALENGIHPATLINDAPVVVGNLTDEDLWRPENDSGRFYGPTRVREALTFSRNLVSIRVLQQLGVRKLIEMAARVGFDVNDMQPNLTLALGTHAYTPLEVASGYTAIANGGFKVEPWLIDRIEDVDGNIIYEADPLIACSACERQVSDDEFLEASRIEDLLEDPEPEFREAPRIIDERVTYVLTSMLEDVIQRGTGRRARVLERNDLAGKTGTTNGPRDAWFSGYNRDLVTTTWVGFDDYSLMGRREFGGTAALPIW
;
A
#
# COMPACT_ATOMS: atom_id res chain seq x y z
N ARG A 1 6.03 13.75 -9.13
CA ARG A 1 4.81 14.59 -8.95
C ARG A 1 3.69 13.70 -8.49
N LEU A 2 3.43 13.68 -7.18
CA LEU A 2 2.19 13.16 -6.65
C LEU A 2 1.10 14.17 -6.96
N VAL A 3 0.38 13.98 -8.05
CA VAL A 3 -0.90 14.63 -8.22
C VAL A 3 -1.87 13.84 -7.35
N SER A 4 -2.09 14.34 -6.13
CA SER A 4 -3.17 13.82 -5.31
C SER A 4 -4.47 13.94 -6.09
N SER A 5 -5.11 12.81 -6.41
CA SER A 5 -6.48 12.80 -6.95
C SER A 5 -7.51 13.32 -5.95
N ALA A 6 -7.06 13.76 -4.76
CA ALA A 6 -7.86 14.44 -3.77
C ALA A 6 -8.54 15.70 -4.33
N ALA A 7 -7.97 16.38 -5.33
CA ALA A 7 -8.61 17.56 -5.93
C ALA A 7 -9.88 17.23 -6.73
N SER A 8 -9.99 16.06 -7.36
CA SER A 8 -11.23 15.63 -8.00
C SER A 8 -12.26 15.08 -7.01
N ASP A 9 -11.81 14.85 -5.78
CA ASP A 9 -12.56 14.16 -4.74
C ASP A 9 -13.44 15.08 -3.88
N VAL A 10 -13.07 16.35 -3.79
CA VAL A 10 -13.79 17.35 -2.99
C VAL A 10 -15.25 17.47 -3.41
N TYR A 11 -15.57 17.22 -4.67
CA TYR A 11 -16.94 17.39 -5.19
C TYR A 11 -17.77 16.09 -5.21
N LYS A 12 -17.15 14.92 -5.34
CA LYS A 12 -17.90 13.66 -5.57
C LYS A 12 -18.00 12.72 -4.37
N ARG A 13 -17.22 12.91 -3.31
CA ARG A 13 -17.05 11.90 -2.24
C ARG A 13 -17.30 12.40 -0.82
N GLN A 14 -17.69 13.64 -0.64
CA GLN A 14 -18.04 14.20 0.66
C GLN A 14 -19.52 13.97 1.06
N GLY A 15 -20.22 13.07 0.39
CA GLY A 15 -21.67 12.96 0.47
C GLY A 15 -22.36 13.96 -0.45
N MET A 16 -23.69 14.12 -0.30
CA MET A 16 -24.50 14.97 -1.20
C MET A 16 -24.24 16.48 -1.04
N GLY A 17 -23.34 16.89 -0.16
CA GLY A 17 -22.90 18.26 0.04
C GLY A 17 -22.28 18.47 1.43
N PHE A 18 -21.33 19.42 1.53
CA PHE A 18 -20.65 19.74 2.78
C PHE A 18 -21.61 20.17 3.91
N VAL A 19 -22.71 20.82 3.55
CA VAL A 19 -23.75 21.23 4.52
C VAL A 19 -24.44 20.03 5.16
N LEU A 20 -24.62 18.94 4.38
CA LEU A 20 -25.28 17.71 4.82
C LEU A 20 -24.34 16.73 5.51
N SER A 21 -23.07 16.72 5.13
CA SER A 21 -22.05 15.86 5.73
C SER A 21 -20.68 16.53 5.69
N LYS A 22 -20.19 16.90 6.87
CA LYS A 22 -18.83 17.43 7.07
C LYS A 22 -17.77 16.33 7.21
N PHE A 23 -18.19 15.07 7.20
CA PHE A 23 -17.31 13.92 7.36
C PHE A 23 -16.55 13.65 6.05
N ASN A 24 -15.25 13.93 6.06
CA ASN A 24 -14.36 13.62 4.92
C ASN A 24 -13.93 12.15 4.97
N ARG A 25 -14.51 11.33 4.12
CA ARG A 25 -14.25 9.89 4.11
C ARG A 25 -12.82 9.55 3.70
N ALA A 26 -12.17 10.38 2.90
CA ALA A 26 -10.79 10.13 2.50
C ALA A 26 -9.80 10.22 3.67
N THR A 27 -10.07 11.10 4.64
CA THR A 27 -9.17 11.39 5.77
C THR A 27 -9.68 10.93 7.14
N GLN A 28 -10.97 10.57 7.25
CA GLN A 28 -11.60 10.29 8.54
C GLN A 28 -12.24 8.89 8.63
N ALA A 29 -12.64 8.29 7.49
CA ALA A 29 -13.25 6.97 7.50
C ALA A 29 -12.19 5.87 7.66
N LYS A 30 -11.97 5.41 8.90
CA LYS A 30 -11.11 4.25 9.17
C LYS A 30 -11.87 2.97 8.81
N ARG A 31 -11.34 2.22 7.82
CA ARG A 31 -11.92 0.99 7.28
C ARG A 31 -10.86 -0.08 7.10
N GLN A 32 -11.23 -1.33 7.29
CA GLN A 32 -10.31 -2.45 7.09
C GLN A 32 -9.97 -2.61 5.60
N PRO A 33 -8.69 -2.51 5.20
CA PRO A 33 -8.29 -2.65 3.80
C PRO A 33 -8.41 -4.10 3.29
N GLY A 34 -8.57 -5.05 4.20
CA GLY A 34 -8.62 -6.45 3.84
C GLY A 34 -7.36 -6.87 3.07
N SER A 35 -7.51 -7.70 2.05
CA SER A 35 -6.39 -8.17 1.22
C SER A 35 -5.59 -7.06 0.50
N ASN A 36 -6.05 -5.80 0.51
CA ASN A 36 -5.28 -4.67 -0.02
C ASN A 36 -3.99 -4.45 0.79
N PHE A 37 -4.02 -4.73 2.09
CA PHE A 37 -2.86 -4.64 2.99
C PHE A 37 -1.76 -5.67 2.70
N LYS A 38 -2.05 -6.74 1.93
CA LYS A 38 -1.07 -7.76 1.58
C LYS A 38 0.15 -7.21 0.84
N ALA A 39 0.05 -6.11 0.12
CA ALA A 39 1.21 -5.47 -0.52
C ALA A 39 2.32 -5.20 0.50
N PHE A 40 1.99 -4.68 1.69
CA PHE A 40 2.96 -4.38 2.75
C PHE A 40 3.49 -5.63 3.45
N LEU A 41 2.66 -6.66 3.63
CA LEU A 41 3.10 -7.97 4.11
C LEU A 41 4.16 -8.57 3.17
N TYR A 42 3.91 -8.52 1.86
CA TYR A 42 4.83 -9.09 0.89
C TYR A 42 6.08 -8.22 0.70
N ALA A 43 6.00 -6.89 0.86
CA ALA A 43 7.18 -6.04 0.97
C ALA A 43 8.09 -6.48 2.13
N ALA A 44 7.53 -6.60 3.33
CA ALA A 44 8.25 -7.07 4.51
C ALA A 44 8.82 -8.49 4.32
N ALA A 45 8.07 -9.37 3.65
CA ALA A 45 8.53 -10.73 3.37
C ALA A 45 9.73 -10.76 2.42
N LEU A 46 9.70 -9.95 1.35
CA LEU A 46 10.79 -9.81 0.39
C LEU A 46 12.06 -9.27 1.05
N GLU A 47 11.98 -8.23 1.88
CA GLU A 47 13.10 -7.70 2.66
C GLU A 47 13.74 -8.74 3.59
N ASN A 48 12.97 -9.73 4.01
CA ASN A 48 13.39 -10.77 4.94
C ASN A 48 13.69 -12.11 4.26
N GLY A 49 13.98 -12.12 2.96
CA GLY A 49 14.45 -13.28 2.22
C GLY A 49 13.38 -14.28 1.78
N ILE A 50 12.10 -13.94 1.90
CA ILE A 50 11.01 -14.73 1.30
C ILE A 50 10.83 -14.30 -0.15
N HIS A 51 11.39 -15.06 -1.09
CA HIS A 51 11.43 -14.72 -2.51
C HIS A 51 10.11 -15.02 -3.25
N PRO A 52 9.85 -14.40 -4.43
CA PRO A 52 8.66 -14.67 -5.22
C PRO A 52 8.49 -16.13 -5.63
N ALA A 53 9.60 -16.86 -5.79
CA ALA A 53 9.64 -18.29 -6.15
C ALA A 53 9.48 -19.23 -4.94
N THR A 54 9.58 -18.72 -3.71
CA THR A 54 9.43 -19.54 -2.50
C THR A 54 8.10 -20.26 -2.51
N LEU A 55 8.12 -21.57 -2.25
CA LEU A 55 6.93 -22.41 -2.16
C LEU A 55 6.41 -22.42 -0.73
N ILE A 56 5.14 -22.06 -0.57
CA ILE A 56 4.43 -22.13 0.70
C ILE A 56 3.14 -22.91 0.48
N ASN A 57 2.83 -23.81 1.39
CA ASN A 57 1.69 -24.71 1.22
C ASN A 57 0.35 -23.97 1.46
N ASP A 58 -0.51 -23.94 0.44
CA ASP A 58 -1.89 -23.48 0.54
C ASP A 58 -2.79 -24.64 1.03
N ALA A 59 -2.82 -24.81 2.33
CA ALA A 59 -3.51 -25.88 3.05
C ALA A 59 -4.20 -25.32 4.29
N PRO A 60 -5.14 -26.04 4.91
CA PRO A 60 -5.82 -25.60 6.11
C PRO A 60 -4.89 -25.08 7.19
N VAL A 61 -5.27 -23.98 7.83
CA VAL A 61 -4.59 -23.36 8.98
C VAL A 61 -5.58 -23.33 10.13
N VAL A 62 -5.12 -23.74 11.30
CA VAL A 62 -5.87 -23.59 12.56
C VAL A 62 -4.97 -22.82 13.52
N VAL A 63 -5.47 -21.74 14.10
CA VAL A 63 -4.77 -20.89 15.04
C VAL A 63 -5.54 -20.84 16.35
N GLY A 64 -4.85 -21.05 17.46
CA GLY A 64 -5.41 -21.16 18.82
C GLY A 64 -4.97 -22.45 19.46
N ASN A 65 -5.28 -22.59 20.75
CA ASN A 65 -5.04 -23.85 21.47
C ASN A 65 -6.19 -24.83 21.20
N LEU A 66 -5.89 -26.10 21.06
CA LEU A 66 -6.89 -27.17 20.78
C LEU A 66 -8.00 -27.26 21.84
N THR A 67 -7.81 -26.63 23.00
CA THR A 67 -8.76 -26.55 24.10
C THR A 67 -9.67 -25.32 24.03
N ASP A 68 -9.40 -24.37 23.08
CA ASP A 68 -10.20 -23.16 22.94
C ASP A 68 -11.46 -23.46 22.10
N GLU A 69 -12.62 -23.02 22.59
CA GLU A 69 -13.89 -23.14 21.85
C GLU A 69 -13.88 -22.27 20.58
N ASP A 70 -13.05 -21.21 20.53
CA ASP A 70 -12.93 -20.24 19.45
C ASP A 70 -11.65 -20.43 18.61
N LEU A 71 -11.50 -21.59 18.00
CA LEU A 71 -10.41 -21.82 17.03
C LEU A 71 -10.62 -21.00 15.75
N TRP A 72 -9.66 -20.12 15.44
CA TRP A 72 -9.68 -19.41 14.15
C TRP A 72 -9.27 -20.33 13.01
N ARG A 73 -10.18 -20.54 12.07
CA ARG A 73 -10.02 -21.39 10.88
C ARG A 73 -10.22 -20.56 9.62
N PRO A 74 -9.22 -19.80 9.20
CA PRO A 74 -9.32 -19.00 7.98
C PRO A 74 -9.42 -19.89 6.74
N GLU A 75 -10.07 -19.34 5.70
CA GLU A 75 -10.22 -19.97 4.41
C GLU A 75 -9.78 -19.04 3.27
N ASN A 76 -9.50 -19.61 2.11
CA ASN A 76 -9.42 -18.82 0.88
C ASN A 76 -10.82 -18.42 0.43
N ASP A 77 -10.97 -17.26 -0.20
CA ASP A 77 -12.26 -16.77 -0.73
C ASP A 77 -12.92 -17.75 -1.71
N SER A 78 -12.11 -18.61 -2.34
CA SER A 78 -12.58 -19.69 -3.23
C SER A 78 -13.08 -20.95 -2.50
N GLY A 79 -12.88 -21.04 -1.18
CA GLY A 79 -13.12 -22.25 -0.40
C GLY A 79 -12.21 -23.45 -0.77
N ARG A 80 -11.18 -23.23 -1.59
CA ARG A 80 -10.28 -24.29 -2.10
C ARG A 80 -8.87 -24.16 -1.57
N PHE A 81 -8.16 -25.28 -1.53
CA PHE A 81 -6.74 -25.39 -1.24
C PHE A 81 -5.98 -25.73 -2.51
N TYR A 82 -4.79 -25.13 -2.69
CA TYR A 82 -4.02 -25.28 -3.93
C TYR A 82 -2.67 -25.98 -3.74
N GLY A 83 -2.35 -26.39 -2.49
CA GLY A 83 -1.11 -27.08 -2.17
C GLY A 83 0.12 -26.15 -2.28
N PRO A 84 1.29 -26.70 -2.65
CA PRO A 84 2.52 -25.91 -2.78
C PRO A 84 2.35 -24.76 -3.78
N THR A 85 2.33 -23.52 -3.29
CA THR A 85 2.03 -22.31 -4.05
C THR A 85 3.20 -21.35 -3.96
N ARG A 86 3.65 -20.79 -5.10
CA ARG A 86 4.68 -19.76 -5.11
C ARG A 86 4.14 -18.48 -4.47
N VAL A 87 5.01 -17.77 -3.75
CA VAL A 87 4.68 -16.48 -3.10
C VAL A 87 4.12 -15.48 -4.10
N ARG A 88 4.68 -15.39 -5.33
CA ARG A 88 4.13 -14.57 -6.43
C ARG A 88 2.68 -14.93 -6.75
N GLU A 89 2.39 -16.21 -6.94
CA GLU A 89 1.03 -16.69 -7.23
C GLU A 89 0.06 -16.39 -6.08
N ALA A 90 0.53 -16.51 -4.85
CA ALA A 90 -0.27 -16.22 -3.67
C ALA A 90 -0.69 -14.74 -3.61
N LEU A 91 0.19 -13.79 -3.95
CA LEU A 91 -0.17 -12.37 -4.05
C LEU A 91 -1.10 -12.13 -5.24
N THR A 92 -0.77 -12.66 -6.42
CA THR A 92 -1.52 -12.53 -7.67
C THR A 92 -3.00 -12.92 -7.49
N PHE A 93 -3.25 -14.06 -6.86
CA PHE A 93 -4.59 -14.60 -6.61
C PHE A 93 -5.11 -14.32 -5.19
N SER A 94 -4.38 -13.52 -4.42
CA SER A 94 -4.79 -13.09 -3.07
C SER A 94 -5.06 -14.25 -2.10
N ARG A 95 -4.24 -15.34 -2.12
CA ARG A 95 -4.42 -16.53 -1.29
C ARG A 95 -4.28 -16.19 0.20
N ASN A 96 -5.35 -16.41 0.96
CA ASN A 96 -5.39 -16.06 2.38
C ASN A 96 -4.44 -16.94 3.21
N LEU A 97 -4.52 -18.25 3.01
CA LEU A 97 -3.79 -19.23 3.81
C LEU A 97 -2.27 -19.11 3.60
N VAL A 98 -1.85 -18.85 2.36
CA VAL A 98 -0.43 -18.59 2.07
C VAL A 98 0.04 -17.31 2.74
N SER A 99 -0.76 -16.23 2.67
CA SER A 99 -0.41 -14.94 3.31
C SER A 99 -0.28 -15.08 4.84
N ILE A 100 -1.14 -15.86 5.48
CA ILE A 100 -1.03 -16.17 6.91
C ILE A 100 0.27 -16.93 7.20
N ARG A 101 0.63 -17.93 6.40
CA ARG A 101 1.88 -18.68 6.57
C ARG A 101 3.12 -17.84 6.27
N VAL A 102 3.05 -16.91 5.32
CA VAL A 102 4.08 -15.89 5.10
C VAL A 102 4.28 -15.08 6.38
N LEU A 103 3.19 -14.60 6.99
CA LEU A 103 3.29 -13.84 8.25
C LEU A 103 3.81 -14.70 9.41
N GLN A 104 3.44 -15.99 9.47
CA GLN A 104 3.98 -16.93 10.48
C GLN A 104 5.50 -17.07 10.35
N GLN A 105 6.03 -17.19 9.13
CA GLN A 105 7.49 -17.31 8.88
C GLN A 105 8.21 -15.98 9.12
N LEU A 106 7.61 -14.87 8.68
CA LEU A 106 8.15 -13.52 8.82
C LEU A 106 8.22 -13.08 10.29
N GLY A 107 7.17 -13.39 11.03
CA GLY A 107 6.90 -12.83 12.35
C GLY A 107 6.07 -11.54 12.29
N VAL A 108 5.05 -11.46 13.14
CA VAL A 108 4.06 -10.35 13.16
C VAL A 108 4.74 -8.99 13.38
N ARG A 109 5.78 -8.95 14.22
CA ARG A 109 6.53 -7.72 14.54
C ARG A 109 7.10 -7.05 13.29
N LYS A 110 7.69 -7.80 12.38
CA LYS A 110 8.29 -7.26 11.15
C LYS A 110 7.24 -6.65 10.22
N LEU A 111 6.03 -7.18 10.18
CA LEU A 111 4.92 -6.56 9.45
C LEU A 111 4.50 -5.23 10.09
N ILE A 112 4.42 -5.17 11.43
CA ILE A 112 4.10 -3.92 12.15
C ILE A 112 5.20 -2.87 11.92
N GLU A 113 6.47 -3.26 11.96
CA GLU A 113 7.60 -2.38 11.65
C GLU A 113 7.54 -1.85 10.21
N MET A 114 7.18 -2.68 9.23
CA MET A 114 6.96 -2.24 7.85
C MET A 114 5.80 -1.25 7.77
N ALA A 115 4.66 -1.55 8.41
CA ALA A 115 3.50 -0.66 8.44
C ALA A 115 3.84 0.72 9.03
N ALA A 116 4.56 0.76 10.15
CA ALA A 116 5.02 2.01 10.77
C ALA A 116 5.94 2.81 9.85
N ARG A 117 6.89 2.15 9.18
CA ARG A 117 7.83 2.80 8.24
C ARG A 117 7.10 3.48 7.09
N VAL A 118 6.10 2.82 6.50
CA VAL A 118 5.33 3.40 5.39
C VAL A 118 4.29 4.44 5.84
N GLY A 119 4.16 4.66 7.15
CA GLY A 119 3.36 5.76 7.71
C GLY A 119 1.97 5.38 8.22
N PHE A 120 1.66 4.08 8.38
CA PHE A 120 0.44 3.66 9.05
C PHE A 120 0.49 3.89 10.56
N ASP A 121 -0.65 4.27 11.14
CA ASP A 121 -0.81 4.28 12.60
C ASP A 121 -0.86 2.83 13.10
N VAL A 122 0.10 2.46 13.95
CA VAL A 122 0.26 1.10 14.49
C VAL A 122 -0.06 0.99 15.97
N ASN A 123 -0.44 2.10 16.63
CA ASN A 123 -0.60 2.14 18.10
C ASN A 123 -1.62 1.12 18.62
N ASP A 124 -2.75 0.96 17.91
CA ASP A 124 -3.82 0.04 18.29
C ASP A 124 -3.79 -1.28 17.50
N MET A 125 -2.70 -1.53 16.76
CA MET A 125 -2.56 -2.72 15.92
C MET A 125 -2.34 -3.97 16.78
N GLN A 126 -3.31 -4.88 16.77
CA GLN A 126 -3.22 -6.13 17.52
C GLN A 126 -2.20 -7.07 16.90
N PRO A 127 -1.13 -7.49 17.61
CA PRO A 127 -0.03 -8.28 17.04
C PRO A 127 -0.41 -9.76 16.87
N ASN A 128 -1.29 -10.05 15.93
CA ASN A 128 -1.74 -11.41 15.65
C ASN A 128 -1.75 -11.71 14.15
N LEU A 129 -2.00 -12.96 13.77
CA LEU A 129 -1.94 -13.44 12.39
C LEU A 129 -3.05 -12.92 11.49
N THR A 130 -4.12 -12.34 12.04
CA THR A 130 -5.20 -11.75 11.23
C THR A 130 -4.72 -10.53 10.46
N LEU A 131 -3.62 -9.90 10.89
CA LEU A 131 -2.98 -8.80 10.18
C LEU A 131 -2.56 -9.18 8.75
N ALA A 132 -2.28 -10.47 8.47
CA ALA A 132 -2.03 -10.95 7.11
C ALA A 132 -3.21 -10.72 6.17
N LEU A 133 -4.40 -10.54 6.71
CA LEU A 133 -5.64 -10.31 5.98
C LEU A 133 -6.11 -8.85 6.05
N GLY A 134 -5.33 -7.95 6.65
CA GLY A 134 -5.63 -6.51 6.73
C GLY A 134 -6.81 -6.19 7.64
N THR A 135 -6.84 -6.73 8.85
CA THR A 135 -7.93 -6.54 9.82
C THR A 135 -7.84 -5.23 10.59
N HIS A 136 -6.70 -4.53 10.56
CA HIS A 136 -6.60 -3.19 11.15
C HIS A 136 -7.19 -2.14 10.21
N ALA A 137 -7.82 -1.09 10.77
CA ALA A 137 -8.56 -0.09 9.99
C ALA A 137 -7.72 1.16 9.71
N TYR A 138 -7.76 1.61 8.47
CA TYR A 138 -7.06 2.80 7.98
C TYR A 138 -7.98 3.67 7.13
N THR A 139 -7.64 4.93 6.98
CA THR A 139 -8.30 5.83 6.04
C THR A 139 -7.84 5.55 4.59
N PRO A 140 -8.65 5.90 3.58
CA PRO A 140 -8.21 5.82 2.19
C PRO A 140 -6.91 6.60 1.90
N LEU A 141 -6.70 7.74 2.56
CA LEU A 141 -5.49 8.54 2.41
C LEU A 141 -4.25 7.83 2.98
N GLU A 142 -4.35 7.22 4.18
CA GLU A 142 -3.25 6.43 4.75
C GLU A 142 -2.87 5.26 3.83
N VAL A 143 -3.87 4.56 3.28
CA VAL A 143 -3.62 3.46 2.33
C VAL A 143 -2.96 3.98 1.05
N ALA A 144 -3.44 5.09 0.48
CA ALA A 144 -2.84 5.69 -0.71
C ALA A 144 -1.38 6.13 -0.45
N SER A 145 -1.12 6.76 0.70
CA SER A 145 0.24 7.18 1.10
C SER A 145 1.19 5.99 1.24
N GLY A 146 0.73 4.87 1.83
CA GLY A 146 1.52 3.66 1.89
C GLY A 146 1.86 3.09 0.50
N TYR A 147 0.89 3.08 -0.42
CA TYR A 147 1.14 2.65 -1.81
C TYR A 147 2.07 3.58 -2.56
N THR A 148 2.09 4.88 -2.21
CA THR A 148 3.03 5.84 -2.79
C THR A 148 4.48 5.46 -2.52
N ALA A 149 4.79 4.98 -1.31
CA ALA A 149 6.15 4.51 -0.99
C ALA A 149 6.59 3.34 -1.88
N ILE A 150 5.67 2.45 -2.28
CA ILE A 150 5.98 1.36 -3.21
C ILE A 150 6.17 1.91 -4.64
N ALA A 151 5.26 2.80 -5.07
CA ALA A 151 5.19 3.31 -6.44
C ALA A 151 6.40 4.18 -6.82
N ASN A 152 6.96 4.93 -5.88
CA ASN A 152 8.09 5.83 -6.10
C ASN A 152 9.47 5.22 -5.75
N GLY A 153 9.56 3.89 -5.67
CA GLY A 153 10.83 3.20 -5.48
C GLY A 153 11.30 3.10 -4.03
N GLY A 154 10.40 3.26 -3.07
CA GLY A 154 10.67 3.06 -1.65
C GLY A 154 10.84 4.35 -0.84
N PHE A 155 10.65 5.51 -1.44
CA PHE A 155 10.72 6.79 -0.73
C PHE A 155 9.42 7.11 0.00
N LYS A 156 9.54 7.62 1.23
CA LYS A 156 8.40 8.09 2.01
C LYS A 156 8.17 9.57 1.74
N VAL A 157 7.04 9.89 1.14
CA VAL A 157 6.57 11.26 0.93
C VAL A 157 5.30 11.50 1.73
N GLU A 158 5.04 12.76 2.06
CA GLU A 158 3.85 13.18 2.79
C GLU A 158 2.86 13.86 1.83
N PRO A 159 1.56 13.51 1.89
CA PRO A 159 0.57 14.19 1.07
C PRO A 159 0.33 15.61 1.56
N TRP A 160 0.25 16.58 0.65
CA TRP A 160 -0.18 17.94 0.93
C TRP A 160 -1.29 18.37 -0.03
N LEU A 161 -2.09 19.35 0.37
CA LEU A 161 -3.24 19.84 -0.43
C LEU A 161 -3.10 21.31 -0.83
N ILE A 162 -2.42 22.10 0.01
CA ILE A 162 -2.24 23.52 -0.21
C ILE A 162 -0.80 23.72 -0.69
N ASP A 163 -0.65 24.20 -1.91
CA ASP A 163 0.65 24.47 -2.49
C ASP A 163 1.16 25.84 -2.02
N ARG A 164 0.31 26.89 -2.12
CA ARG A 164 0.67 28.26 -1.73
C ARG A 164 -0.56 29.02 -1.25
N ILE A 165 -0.33 29.94 -0.29
CA ILE A 165 -1.33 30.91 0.16
C ILE A 165 -0.70 32.31 0.01
N GLU A 166 -1.39 33.20 -0.69
CA GLU A 166 -1.00 34.60 -0.88
C GLU A 166 -2.02 35.52 -0.23
N ASP A 167 -1.57 36.69 0.24
CA ASP A 167 -2.44 37.79 0.65
C ASP A 167 -3.00 38.57 -0.56
N VAL A 168 -3.82 39.57 -0.29
CA VAL A 168 -4.44 40.39 -1.35
C VAL A 168 -3.42 41.25 -2.11
N ASP A 169 -2.22 41.44 -1.57
CA ASP A 169 -1.13 42.23 -2.15
C ASP A 169 -0.14 41.33 -2.91
N GLY A 170 -0.35 40.02 -2.92
CA GLY A 170 0.50 39.04 -3.58
C GLY A 170 1.69 38.56 -2.76
N ASN A 171 1.76 38.87 -1.46
CA ASN A 171 2.81 38.34 -0.59
C ASN A 171 2.51 36.89 -0.22
N ILE A 172 3.53 36.05 -0.28
CA ILE A 172 3.41 34.64 0.11
C ILE A 172 3.31 34.53 1.63
N ILE A 173 2.16 34.06 2.14
CA ILE A 173 1.94 33.77 3.56
C ILE A 173 2.37 32.34 3.89
N TYR A 174 2.20 31.40 2.96
CA TYR A 174 2.55 30.00 3.09
C TYR A 174 2.94 29.45 1.73
N GLU A 175 3.99 28.66 1.71
CA GLU A 175 4.41 27.84 0.56
C GLU A 175 4.73 26.44 1.07
N ALA A 176 4.24 25.42 0.35
CA ALA A 176 4.51 24.05 0.71
C ALA A 176 5.98 23.72 0.42
N ASP A 177 6.61 23.01 1.35
CA ASP A 177 7.95 22.46 1.21
C ASP A 177 7.88 20.93 1.31
N PRO A 178 7.39 20.24 0.24
CA PRO A 178 7.17 18.81 0.27
C PRO A 178 8.47 18.02 0.21
N LEU A 179 8.47 16.82 0.81
CA LEU A 179 9.52 15.84 0.60
C LEU A 179 9.48 15.31 -0.83
N ILE A 180 10.60 15.34 -1.52
CA ILE A 180 10.73 14.89 -2.93
C ILE A 180 11.52 13.59 -3.01
N ALA A 181 10.93 12.59 -3.68
CA ALA A 181 11.61 11.34 -3.98
C ALA A 181 12.62 11.57 -5.12
N CYS A 182 13.89 11.44 -4.83
CA CYS A 182 14.96 11.64 -5.80
C CYS A 182 15.93 10.45 -5.81
N SER A 183 15.77 9.52 -6.74
CA SER A 183 16.68 8.38 -6.89
C SER A 183 18.07 8.80 -7.39
N ALA A 184 18.16 9.91 -8.13
CA ALA A 184 19.45 10.43 -8.63
C ALA A 184 20.24 11.18 -7.56
N CYS A 185 19.57 11.58 -6.46
CA CYS A 185 20.21 12.29 -5.34
C CYS A 185 20.86 11.31 -4.35
N GLU A 186 20.50 10.04 -4.37
CA GLU A 186 21.19 9.01 -3.59
C GLU A 186 22.54 8.74 -4.22
N ARG A 187 23.59 9.43 -3.75
CA ARG A 187 24.95 9.11 -4.15
C ARG A 187 25.30 7.72 -3.65
N GLN A 188 25.61 6.84 -4.58
CA GLN A 188 26.54 5.75 -4.30
C GLN A 188 27.93 6.40 -4.25
N VAL A 189 28.45 6.65 -3.07
CA VAL A 189 29.87 6.84 -2.89
C VAL A 189 30.48 5.49 -3.28
N SER A 190 30.91 5.34 -4.53
CA SER A 190 31.70 4.18 -4.94
C SER A 190 33.04 4.26 -4.23
N ASP A 191 33.57 3.13 -3.77
CA ASP A 191 34.89 3.08 -3.15
C ASP A 191 35.97 3.68 -4.08
N ASP A 192 35.74 3.73 -5.39
CA ASP A 192 36.61 4.36 -6.39
C ASP A 192 36.57 5.89 -6.34
N GLU A 193 35.42 6.50 -6.06
CA GLU A 193 35.28 7.97 -5.92
C GLU A 193 35.96 8.48 -4.65
N PHE A 194 36.00 7.68 -3.59
CA PHE A 194 36.71 7.98 -2.36
C PHE A 194 38.25 7.94 -2.54
N LEU A 195 38.74 7.17 -3.51
CA LEU A 195 40.17 7.05 -3.84
C LEU A 195 40.63 8.15 -4.84
N GLU A 196 39.74 8.71 -5.65
CA GLU A 196 40.05 9.78 -6.60
C GLU A 196 39.88 11.20 -6.03
N ALA A 197 39.17 11.36 -4.90
CA ALA A 197 39.03 12.65 -4.22
C ALA A 197 40.37 13.12 -3.65
N SER A 198 41.15 13.79 -4.49
CA SER A 198 42.49 14.31 -4.13
C SER A 198 42.45 15.55 -3.26
N ARG A 199 41.28 16.11 -2.95
CA ARG A 199 41.07 17.26 -2.06
C ARG A 199 39.81 17.08 -1.23
N ILE A 200 39.95 17.29 0.08
CA ILE A 200 38.82 17.35 1.03
C ILE A 200 37.82 18.49 0.65
N GLU A 201 38.30 19.55 -0.05
CA GLU A 201 37.48 20.64 -0.54
C GLU A 201 36.48 20.24 -1.62
N ASP A 202 36.83 19.27 -2.49
CA ASP A 202 35.94 18.74 -3.53
C ASP A 202 34.80 17.86 -2.94
N LEU A 203 34.96 17.39 -1.70
CA LEU A 203 33.96 16.63 -0.95
C LEU A 203 33.00 17.53 -0.14
N LEU A 204 33.30 18.82 -0.01
CA LEU A 204 32.58 19.75 0.85
C LEU A 204 31.67 20.72 0.07
N GLU A 205 31.78 20.79 -1.25
CA GLU A 205 30.96 21.68 -2.10
C GLU A 205 29.90 20.96 -2.90
N ASP A 206 29.06 20.17 -2.23
CA ASP A 206 27.78 19.83 -2.82
C ASP A 206 26.80 20.95 -2.50
N PRO A 207 26.22 21.60 -3.52
CA PRO A 207 25.11 22.50 -3.27
C PRO A 207 24.04 21.69 -2.54
N GLU A 208 23.62 22.18 -1.35
CA GLU A 208 22.46 21.59 -0.68
C GLU A 208 21.33 21.52 -1.71
N PRO A 209 20.63 20.37 -1.82
CA PRO A 209 19.53 20.26 -2.77
C PRO A 209 18.53 21.38 -2.49
N GLU A 210 18.07 22.06 -3.53
CA GLU A 210 17.07 23.14 -3.45
C GLU A 210 15.71 22.65 -2.88
N PHE A 211 15.61 21.38 -2.46
CA PHE A 211 14.41 20.76 -1.95
C PHE A 211 14.73 19.74 -0.83
N ARG A 212 13.73 19.43 -0.01
CA ARG A 212 13.83 18.41 1.03
C ARG A 212 13.74 17.02 0.45
N GLU A 213 14.79 16.22 0.62
CA GLU A 213 14.80 14.84 0.14
C GLU A 213 13.93 13.91 0.99
N ALA A 214 13.15 13.09 0.32
CA ALA A 214 12.37 12.04 0.97
C ALA A 214 13.28 10.88 1.40
N PRO A 215 13.16 10.35 2.62
CA PRO A 215 13.95 9.18 3.03
C PRO A 215 13.49 7.93 2.29
N ARG A 216 14.46 7.12 1.83
CA ARG A 216 14.16 5.78 1.33
C ARG A 216 13.93 4.82 2.50
N ILE A 217 12.73 4.28 2.59
CA ILE A 217 12.26 3.40 3.68
C ILE A 217 12.09 1.93 3.26
N ILE A 218 12.07 1.66 1.97
CA ILE A 218 12.05 0.32 1.38
C ILE A 218 13.13 0.26 0.31
N ASP A 219 13.93 -0.80 0.31
CA ASP A 219 14.97 -1.02 -0.71
C ASP A 219 14.34 -1.01 -2.13
N GLU A 220 14.99 -0.36 -3.09
CA GLU A 220 14.49 -0.25 -4.46
C GLU A 220 14.30 -1.61 -5.15
N ARG A 221 15.17 -2.57 -4.85
CA ARG A 221 15.07 -3.93 -5.39
C ARG A 221 13.81 -4.64 -4.89
N VAL A 222 13.41 -4.36 -3.63
CA VAL A 222 12.18 -4.89 -3.04
C VAL A 222 10.97 -4.27 -3.71
N THR A 223 10.95 -2.93 -3.90
CA THR A 223 9.85 -2.25 -4.57
C THR A 223 9.72 -2.66 -6.03
N TYR A 224 10.84 -2.85 -6.75
CA TYR A 224 10.86 -3.34 -8.13
C TYR A 224 10.24 -4.75 -8.24
N VAL A 225 10.68 -5.68 -7.40
CA VAL A 225 10.16 -7.06 -7.39
C VAL A 225 8.70 -7.08 -6.99
N LEU A 226 8.30 -6.31 -5.98
CA LEU A 226 6.91 -6.21 -5.52
C LEU A 226 6.01 -5.61 -6.60
N THR A 227 6.45 -4.55 -7.29
CA THR A 227 5.72 -3.94 -8.41
C THR A 227 5.46 -4.97 -9.51
N SER A 228 6.48 -5.73 -9.90
CA SER A 228 6.30 -6.84 -10.86
C SER A 228 5.28 -7.90 -10.40
N MET A 229 5.19 -8.16 -9.09
CA MET A 229 4.17 -9.07 -8.55
C MET A 229 2.77 -8.44 -8.54
N LEU A 230 2.67 -7.11 -8.33
CA LEU A 230 1.42 -6.37 -8.36
C LEU A 230 0.91 -6.12 -9.79
N GLU A 231 1.80 -6.06 -10.79
CA GLU A 231 1.45 -6.11 -12.21
C GLU A 231 0.76 -7.43 -12.56
N ASP A 232 1.25 -8.56 -12.05
CA ASP A 232 0.61 -9.87 -12.22
C ASP A 232 -0.83 -9.90 -11.68
N VAL A 233 -1.14 -9.15 -10.62
CA VAL A 233 -2.51 -9.01 -10.10
C VAL A 233 -3.43 -8.42 -11.17
N ILE A 234 -2.94 -7.46 -11.96
CA ILE A 234 -3.66 -6.84 -13.08
C ILE A 234 -3.67 -7.79 -14.28
N GLN A 235 -2.51 -8.33 -14.67
CA GLN A 235 -2.38 -9.09 -15.91
C GLN A 235 -3.15 -10.43 -15.89
N ARG A 236 -3.16 -11.12 -14.75
CA ARG A 236 -3.72 -12.47 -14.67
C ARG A 236 -4.45 -12.80 -13.35
N GLY A 237 -4.42 -11.86 -12.38
CA GLY A 237 -4.94 -12.06 -11.03
C GLY A 237 -6.31 -11.46 -10.78
N THR A 238 -6.52 -11.04 -9.53
CA THR A 238 -7.80 -10.51 -9.04
C THR A 238 -8.17 -9.14 -9.61
N GLY A 239 -7.19 -8.39 -10.13
CA GLY A 239 -7.34 -7.07 -10.78
C GLY A 239 -7.51 -7.11 -12.29
N ARG A 240 -7.66 -8.28 -12.92
CA ARG A 240 -7.63 -8.47 -14.39
C ARG A 240 -8.64 -7.63 -15.17
N ARG A 241 -9.67 -7.07 -14.54
CA ARG A 241 -10.62 -6.16 -15.21
C ARG A 241 -9.96 -4.85 -15.66
N ALA A 242 -8.88 -4.40 -15.01
CA ALA A 242 -8.14 -3.21 -15.42
C ALA A 242 -7.45 -3.37 -16.79
N ARG A 243 -7.33 -4.61 -17.33
CA ARG A 243 -6.79 -4.85 -18.68
C ARG A 243 -7.61 -4.20 -19.80
N VAL A 244 -8.85 -3.80 -19.53
CA VAL A 244 -9.66 -3.01 -20.48
C VAL A 244 -9.01 -1.67 -20.84
N LEU A 245 -8.10 -1.17 -20.00
CA LEU A 245 -7.33 0.05 -20.26
C LEU A 245 -6.17 -0.17 -21.26
N GLU A 246 -5.89 -1.42 -21.67
CA GLU A 246 -4.83 -1.80 -22.63
C GLU A 246 -3.43 -1.27 -22.24
N ARG A 247 -3.18 -1.12 -20.92
CA ARG A 247 -1.92 -0.66 -20.33
C ARG A 247 -1.16 -1.80 -19.68
N ASN A 248 0.17 -1.79 -19.84
CA ASN A 248 1.07 -2.81 -19.27
C ASN A 248 1.83 -2.31 -18.02
N ASP A 249 1.73 -1.03 -17.71
CA ASP A 249 2.43 -0.35 -16.63
C ASP A 249 1.59 -0.19 -15.35
N LEU A 250 0.47 -0.89 -15.25
CA LEU A 250 -0.42 -0.83 -14.10
C LEU A 250 -0.08 -1.91 -13.08
N ALA A 251 0.16 -1.49 -11.85
CA ALA A 251 0.31 -2.36 -10.69
C ALA A 251 -0.77 -2.07 -9.65
N GLY A 252 -1.24 -3.07 -8.92
CA GLY A 252 -2.27 -2.83 -7.92
C GLY A 252 -2.73 -4.06 -7.17
N LYS A 253 -3.60 -3.84 -6.18
CA LYS A 253 -4.14 -4.89 -5.33
C LYS A 253 -5.61 -4.64 -4.99
N THR A 254 -6.41 -5.69 -5.10
CA THR A 254 -7.78 -5.72 -4.60
C THR A 254 -7.79 -5.96 -3.10
N GLY A 255 -8.77 -5.39 -2.42
CA GLY A 255 -9.12 -5.70 -1.03
C GLY A 255 -10.61 -5.97 -0.88
N THR A 256 -10.95 -6.88 0.00
CA THR A 256 -12.33 -7.17 0.39
C THR A 256 -12.30 -7.69 1.82
N THR A 257 -13.20 -7.20 2.67
CA THR A 257 -13.36 -7.72 4.03
C THR A 257 -14.23 -8.98 4.05
N ASN A 258 -14.11 -9.78 5.10
CA ASN A 258 -14.96 -10.94 5.33
C ASN A 258 -16.43 -10.50 5.45
N GLY A 259 -17.29 -11.08 4.60
CA GLY A 259 -18.60 -10.53 4.29
C GLY A 259 -18.38 -9.17 3.60
N PRO A 260 -18.73 -8.98 2.33
CA PRO A 260 -18.34 -7.78 1.57
C PRO A 260 -18.99 -6.52 2.16
N ARG A 261 -18.30 -5.91 3.13
CA ARG A 261 -18.65 -4.65 3.80
C ARG A 261 -17.79 -3.51 3.27
N ASP A 262 -16.51 -3.82 2.99
CA ASP A 262 -15.55 -2.90 2.40
C ASP A 262 -14.92 -3.55 1.17
N ALA A 263 -14.96 -2.84 0.06
CA ALA A 263 -14.28 -3.20 -1.18
C ALA A 263 -13.22 -2.15 -1.49
N TRP A 264 -11.99 -2.61 -1.75
CA TRP A 264 -10.85 -1.75 -2.00
C TRP A 264 -10.16 -2.11 -3.31
N PHE A 265 -9.65 -1.10 -3.95
CA PHE A 265 -8.62 -1.24 -4.96
C PHE A 265 -7.61 -0.11 -4.81
N SER A 266 -6.35 -0.47 -4.62
CA SER A 266 -5.22 0.46 -4.69
C SER A 266 -4.32 0.05 -5.82
N GLY A 267 -3.93 1.01 -6.63
CA GLY A 267 -3.08 0.77 -7.78
C GLY A 267 -2.36 2.03 -8.21
N TYR A 268 -1.36 1.83 -9.04
CA TYR A 268 -0.49 2.90 -9.51
C TYR A 268 0.12 2.59 -10.87
N ASN A 269 0.61 3.63 -11.49
CA ASN A 269 1.55 3.60 -12.58
C ASN A 269 2.73 4.53 -12.22
N ARG A 270 3.55 4.88 -13.22
CA ARG A 270 4.68 5.79 -13.02
C ARG A 270 4.29 7.16 -12.46
N ASP A 271 3.11 7.67 -12.80
CA ASP A 271 2.74 9.07 -12.60
C ASP A 271 1.66 9.26 -11.53
N LEU A 272 0.90 8.20 -11.21
CA LEU A 272 -0.30 8.32 -10.38
C LEU A 272 -0.45 7.12 -9.44
N VAL A 273 -0.78 7.41 -8.18
CA VAL A 273 -1.25 6.43 -7.20
C VAL A 273 -2.69 6.75 -6.85
N THR A 274 -3.56 5.75 -6.91
CA THR A 274 -4.98 5.91 -6.58
C THR A 274 -5.45 4.79 -5.68
N THR A 275 -6.22 5.16 -4.66
CA THR A 275 -6.93 4.22 -3.79
C THR A 275 -8.42 4.50 -3.86
N THR A 276 -9.19 3.47 -4.13
CA THR A 276 -10.65 3.50 -4.13
C THR A 276 -11.19 2.58 -3.04
N TRP A 277 -12.09 3.13 -2.24
CA TRP A 277 -12.89 2.40 -1.27
C TRP A 277 -14.38 2.55 -1.59
N VAL A 278 -15.10 1.45 -1.47
CA VAL A 278 -16.56 1.38 -1.56
C VAL A 278 -17.08 0.63 -0.34
N GLY A 279 -18.08 1.22 0.33
CA GLY A 279 -18.70 0.66 1.53
C GLY A 279 -19.78 1.57 2.07
N PHE A 280 -20.55 1.10 3.04
CA PHE A 280 -21.52 1.89 3.76
C PHE A 280 -20.94 2.48 5.05
N ASP A 281 -21.40 3.67 5.45
CA ASP A 281 -20.92 4.34 6.67
C ASP A 281 -21.23 3.53 7.93
N ASP A 282 -22.36 2.84 7.95
CA ASP A 282 -22.83 2.00 9.06
C ASP A 282 -22.22 0.59 9.07
N TYR A 283 -21.25 0.32 8.19
CA TYR A 283 -20.60 -0.98 8.07
C TYR A 283 -21.54 -2.14 7.70
N SER A 284 -22.68 -1.85 7.06
CA SER A 284 -23.60 -2.87 6.58
C SER A 284 -23.03 -3.63 5.36
N LEU A 285 -23.62 -4.78 5.04
CA LEU A 285 -23.21 -5.59 3.89
C LEU A 285 -23.61 -4.90 2.58
N MET A 286 -22.69 -4.81 1.63
CA MET A 286 -22.93 -4.24 0.30
C MET A 286 -23.69 -5.21 -0.61
N GLY A 287 -23.45 -6.50 -0.51
CA GLY A 287 -24.06 -7.52 -1.36
C GLY A 287 -23.13 -8.68 -1.67
N ARG A 288 -23.66 -9.75 -2.26
CA ARG A 288 -22.92 -11.02 -2.43
C ARG A 288 -21.79 -10.96 -3.46
N ARG A 289 -21.74 -9.94 -4.34
CA ARG A 289 -20.77 -9.82 -5.44
C ARG A 289 -19.99 -8.52 -5.43
N GLU A 290 -20.06 -7.76 -4.35
CA GLU A 290 -19.41 -6.47 -4.20
C GLU A 290 -18.01 -6.65 -3.59
N PHE A 291 -17.09 -7.10 -4.44
CA PHE A 291 -15.67 -7.29 -4.10
C PHE A 291 -14.82 -6.13 -4.61
N GLY A 292 -13.59 -6.01 -4.13
CA GLY A 292 -12.64 -5.01 -4.62
C GLY A 292 -12.47 -5.00 -6.15
N GLY A 293 -12.45 -6.18 -6.78
CA GLY A 293 -12.35 -6.31 -8.24
C GLY A 293 -13.65 -6.03 -9.01
N THR A 294 -14.79 -5.89 -8.34
CA THR A 294 -16.10 -5.67 -8.99
C THR A 294 -16.72 -4.33 -8.63
N ALA A 295 -16.51 -3.83 -7.42
CA ALA A 295 -17.06 -2.57 -6.92
C ALA A 295 -16.02 -1.42 -6.95
N ALA A 296 -14.82 -1.62 -6.42
CA ALA A 296 -13.82 -0.57 -6.31
C ALA A 296 -12.98 -0.39 -7.59
N LEU A 297 -12.50 -1.48 -8.20
CA LEU A 297 -11.66 -1.42 -9.41
C LEU A 297 -12.31 -0.69 -10.60
N PRO A 298 -13.60 -0.83 -10.92
CA PRO A 298 -14.21 -0.07 -12.03
C PRO A 298 -14.25 1.44 -11.81
N ILE A 299 -14.20 1.90 -10.55
CA ILE A 299 -14.14 3.32 -10.19
C ILE A 299 -12.70 3.83 -10.30
N TRP A 300 -11.75 2.99 -9.89
CA TRP A 300 -10.31 3.25 -9.99
C TRP A 300 -9.87 3.47 -11.43
#